data_2b65554345456490b5dd7e0ddc35a3b4
#
_entry.id   2b65554345456490b5dd7e0ddc35a3b4
#
_cell.length_a   1.000
_cell.length_b   1.000
_cell.length_c   1.000
_cell.angle_alpha   90.00
_cell.angle_beta   90.00
_cell.angle_gamma   90.00
#
_symmetry.space_group_name_H-M   'P 1'
#
loop_
_entity.id
_entity.type
_entity.pdbx_description
1 polymer ?
#
loop_
_entity_poly.entity_id
_entity_poly.type
_entity_poly.pdbx_seq_one_letter_code
_entity_poly.pdbx_strand_id
1 'polypeptide(L)'
;MTTLRITPAHRYLLRFHPKRIAHVFTDVLIIGSGIAGLRAALEVPPDLQMIVVSKDVLAQSNSAYAQGGIAGVLDPVDAFSNHVADTMAAGKGLCDPQIVEMVVQEAPERIQELIEWGAVFDTENGEIALTQEGGHSHRRVAHALGDATGKEVMRALIARARGLANAEFWEQTFIVDLLTDGGACRGAIVWNREHGKTIIWAKQTILATGGAGQIFRETTNPGIATADGHAVAYRAGAELRDMEFMQFHPTVLYIAGSSRHLISEAVRGEGAYLRDCTGYRFMGDYSPQLELAPRDEVSHAIALQMEKTRHSCVYLDLSHLSPKLVRDRFPHIGKVCSEFGLDITRDLIPVRPGAHYMIGGATVDPEGRTTVPGLWAAGEVTSSGLHGANRLASNSLLEGLVFGRRVGRGASALAASLPDSFAALPLESDWPRNERSDDELNLVDLRNSLGSEMWRDVGIQRDQAGLESAERQVEFWNRYVAAREFSDPRGWELQNMLLVGRLMIAGALARKESRGTHFRRDFPQADPAQAAHVTICAQVQVESGERKAESGKK
;
A
#
# COMPACT_ATOMS: atom_id res chain seq x y z
N MET A 1 -0.26 -1.02 24.09
CA MET A 1 0.33 -0.43 22.89
C MET A 1 1.85 -0.49 23.02
N THR A 2 2.54 -1.12 22.09
CA THR A 2 4.02 -1.24 22.13
C THR A 2 4.60 -0.22 21.17
N THR A 3 5.48 0.66 21.67
CA THR A 3 6.15 1.68 20.83
C THR A 3 7.61 1.33 20.66
N LEU A 4 8.04 1.13 19.43
CA LEU A 4 9.42 0.88 19.04
C LEU A 4 10.08 2.19 18.59
N ARG A 5 11.39 2.30 18.79
CA ARG A 5 12.20 3.43 18.33
C ARG A 5 13.36 2.95 17.50
N ILE A 6 13.35 3.30 16.21
CA ILE A 6 14.38 2.88 15.26
C ILE A 6 14.94 4.15 14.61
N THR A 7 16.26 4.30 14.60
CA THR A 7 16.89 5.47 13.97
C THR A 7 17.07 5.21 12.47
N PRO A 8 16.57 6.08 11.57
CA PRO A 8 16.94 6.04 10.18
C PRO A 8 18.41 6.42 10.01
N ALA A 9 19.08 5.89 8.99
CA ALA A 9 20.50 6.18 8.74
C ALA A 9 20.74 7.67 8.48
N HIS A 10 19.84 8.30 7.72
CA HIS A 10 19.85 9.72 7.41
C HIS A 10 18.44 10.29 7.47
N ARG A 11 18.32 11.59 7.82
CA ARG A 11 17.05 12.33 7.74
C ARG A 11 16.64 12.55 6.29
N TYR A 12 17.60 12.88 5.43
CA TYR A 12 17.41 13.09 4.00
C TYR A 12 18.34 12.15 3.21
N LEU A 13 17.83 11.58 2.13
CA LEU A 13 18.62 10.71 1.23
C LEU A 13 19.60 11.49 0.35
N LEU A 14 19.43 12.79 0.26
CA LEU A 14 20.27 13.69 -0.51
C LEU A 14 20.96 14.70 0.40
N ARG A 15 22.17 15.07 -0.02
CA ARG A 15 22.78 16.33 0.42
C ARG A 15 22.27 17.44 -0.47
N PHE A 16 21.82 18.52 0.11
CA PHE A 16 21.32 19.66 -0.65
C PHE A 16 21.55 20.97 0.10
N HIS A 17 21.68 22.03 -0.70
CA HIS A 17 21.68 23.40 -0.23
C HIS A 17 20.59 24.16 -1.01
N PRO A 18 19.68 24.88 -0.36
CA PRO A 18 18.49 25.44 -1.00
C PRO A 18 18.84 26.41 -2.16
N LYS A 19 19.96 27.15 -2.08
CA LYS A 19 20.42 28.06 -3.16
C LYS A 19 20.85 27.35 -4.45
N ARG A 20 20.92 26.00 -4.46
CA ARG A 20 21.40 25.20 -5.61
C ARG A 20 20.35 24.27 -6.20
N ILE A 21 19.12 24.38 -5.75
CA ILE A 21 17.98 23.57 -6.21
C ILE A 21 16.88 24.51 -6.66
N ALA A 22 16.12 24.14 -7.68
CA ALA A 22 14.93 24.88 -8.11
C ALA A 22 13.84 24.83 -7.04
N HIS A 23 13.09 25.93 -6.91
CA HIS A 23 12.00 26.06 -5.95
C HIS A 23 10.69 26.32 -6.68
N VAL A 24 9.64 25.59 -6.26
CA VAL A 24 8.26 25.79 -6.68
C VAL A 24 7.39 25.91 -5.44
N PHE A 25 6.28 26.64 -5.54
CA PHE A 25 5.36 26.90 -4.44
C PHE A 25 3.95 26.52 -4.84
N THR A 26 3.21 25.89 -3.93
CA THR A 26 1.81 25.50 -4.13
C THR A 26 1.05 25.55 -2.81
N ASP A 27 -0.28 25.66 -2.86
CA ASP A 27 -1.11 25.57 -1.64
C ASP A 27 -1.18 24.13 -1.14
N VAL A 28 -1.45 23.16 -2.04
CA VAL A 28 -1.58 21.74 -1.72
C VAL A 28 -0.65 20.92 -2.61
N LEU A 29 0.20 20.12 -1.98
CA LEU A 29 1.02 19.13 -2.68
C LEU A 29 0.41 17.74 -2.45
N ILE A 30 0.05 17.05 -3.53
CA ILE A 30 -0.46 15.67 -3.49
C ILE A 30 0.61 14.74 -4.07
N ILE A 31 1.06 13.75 -3.28
CA ILE A 31 2.09 12.80 -3.67
C ILE A 31 1.46 11.42 -3.86
N GLY A 32 1.30 11.03 -5.13
CA GLY A 32 0.63 9.80 -5.56
C GLY A 32 -0.66 10.09 -6.32
N SER A 33 -0.82 9.42 -7.47
CA SER A 33 -1.94 9.57 -8.41
C SER A 33 -2.87 8.34 -8.45
N GLY A 34 -2.81 7.48 -7.43
CA GLY A 34 -3.79 6.41 -7.24
C GLY A 34 -5.17 6.96 -6.85
N ILE A 35 -6.10 6.05 -6.56
CA ILE A 35 -7.49 6.42 -6.24
C ILE A 35 -7.57 7.46 -5.11
N ALA A 36 -6.79 7.32 -4.05
CA ALA A 36 -6.80 8.25 -2.92
C ALA A 36 -6.29 9.64 -3.31
N GLY A 37 -5.17 9.73 -4.05
CA GLY A 37 -4.59 11.00 -4.46
C GLY A 37 -5.46 11.76 -5.46
N LEU A 38 -6.00 11.09 -6.48
CA LEU A 38 -6.91 11.75 -7.43
C LEU A 38 -8.23 12.12 -6.76
N ARG A 39 -8.73 11.28 -5.84
CA ARG A 39 -9.93 11.64 -5.07
C ARG A 39 -9.69 12.87 -4.20
N ALA A 40 -8.51 13.01 -3.60
CA ALA A 40 -8.14 14.20 -2.84
C ALA A 40 -8.04 15.45 -3.74
N ALA A 41 -7.45 15.32 -4.93
CA ALA A 41 -7.33 16.41 -5.89
C ALA A 41 -8.69 16.99 -6.28
N LEU A 42 -9.73 16.15 -6.42
CA LEU A 42 -11.09 16.58 -6.75
C LEU A 42 -11.79 17.39 -5.64
N GLU A 43 -11.25 17.40 -4.42
CA GLU A 43 -11.78 18.18 -3.29
C GLU A 43 -11.05 19.51 -3.09
N VAL A 44 -9.96 19.76 -3.81
CA VAL A 44 -9.25 21.05 -3.73
C VAL A 44 -10.04 22.13 -4.48
N PRO A 45 -10.49 23.20 -3.80
CA PRO A 45 -11.29 24.23 -4.43
C PRO A 45 -10.49 25.04 -5.47
N PRO A 46 -11.15 25.67 -6.47
CA PRO A 46 -10.48 26.29 -7.61
C PRO A 46 -9.59 27.50 -7.28
N ASP A 47 -9.76 28.09 -6.11
CA ASP A 47 -8.98 29.23 -5.60
C ASP A 47 -7.64 28.82 -4.96
N LEU A 48 -7.42 27.53 -4.72
CA LEU A 48 -6.15 26.99 -4.26
C LEU A 48 -5.41 26.30 -5.40
N GLN A 49 -4.11 26.56 -5.51
CA GLN A 49 -3.24 25.89 -6.48
C GLN A 49 -2.76 24.54 -5.92
N MET A 50 -2.69 23.52 -6.75
CA MET A 50 -2.15 22.24 -6.36
C MET A 50 -1.20 21.65 -7.39
N ILE A 51 -0.23 20.89 -6.87
CA ILE A 51 0.66 20.04 -7.67
C ILE A 51 0.39 18.58 -7.27
N VAL A 52 0.12 17.75 -8.26
CA VAL A 52 -0.04 16.29 -8.10
C VAL A 52 1.20 15.61 -8.68
N VAL A 53 1.99 14.99 -7.82
CA VAL A 53 3.23 14.28 -8.20
C VAL A 53 2.94 12.80 -8.35
N SER A 54 3.31 12.22 -9.50
CA SER A 54 3.19 10.78 -9.77
C SER A 54 4.54 10.19 -10.15
N LYS A 55 4.93 9.09 -9.51
CA LYS A 55 6.18 8.36 -9.78
C LYS A 55 6.27 7.82 -11.21
N ASP A 56 5.13 7.45 -11.78
CA ASP A 56 4.96 6.99 -13.15
C ASP A 56 3.85 7.82 -13.83
N VAL A 57 3.33 7.38 -14.97
CA VAL A 57 2.15 8.00 -15.59
C VAL A 57 0.92 7.80 -14.70
N LEU A 58 -0.06 8.71 -14.79
CA LEU A 58 -1.26 8.70 -13.92
C LEU A 58 -2.02 7.36 -13.97
N ALA A 59 -2.00 6.69 -15.11
CA ALA A 59 -2.69 5.41 -15.31
C ALA A 59 -1.98 4.23 -14.62
N GLN A 60 -0.75 4.40 -14.14
CA GLN A 60 0.06 3.34 -13.53
C GLN A 60 -0.04 3.39 -12.01
N SER A 61 -0.86 2.54 -11.41
CA SER A 61 -1.06 2.47 -9.96
C SER A 61 -1.59 1.12 -9.51
N ASN A 62 -1.41 0.76 -8.23
CA ASN A 62 -2.07 -0.41 -7.65
C ASN A 62 -3.59 -0.38 -7.88
N SER A 63 -4.18 0.82 -7.81
CA SER A 63 -5.62 1.03 -8.04
C SER A 63 -6.05 0.61 -9.44
N ALA A 64 -5.25 0.93 -10.47
CA ALA A 64 -5.55 0.57 -11.86
C ALA A 64 -5.49 -0.95 -12.11
N TYR A 65 -4.68 -1.68 -11.32
CA TYR A 65 -4.55 -3.13 -11.41
C TYR A 65 -5.53 -3.90 -10.51
N ALA A 66 -6.38 -3.20 -9.75
CA ALA A 66 -7.36 -3.85 -8.89
C ALA A 66 -8.41 -4.59 -9.72
N GLN A 67 -8.44 -5.92 -9.59
CA GLN A 67 -9.40 -6.80 -10.28
C GLN A 67 -10.70 -6.96 -9.50
N GLY A 68 -10.65 -6.88 -8.15
CA GLY A 68 -11.80 -6.91 -7.27
C GLY A 68 -12.67 -5.66 -7.43
N GLY A 69 -13.82 -5.65 -6.73
CA GLY A 69 -14.76 -4.55 -6.78
C GLY A 69 -14.58 -3.53 -5.66
N ILE A 70 -15.62 -2.74 -5.47
CA ILE A 70 -15.78 -1.82 -4.34
C ILE A 70 -16.95 -2.32 -3.49
N ALA A 71 -16.71 -2.54 -2.19
CA ALA A 71 -17.74 -2.95 -1.27
C ALA A 71 -18.62 -1.76 -0.86
N GLY A 72 -19.94 -1.93 -0.91
CA GLY A 72 -20.88 -0.91 -0.48
C GLY A 72 -22.28 -1.51 -0.28
N VAL A 73 -23.01 -1.04 0.73
CA VAL A 73 -24.39 -1.45 1.00
C VAL A 73 -25.32 -0.72 0.04
N LEU A 74 -25.58 -1.36 -1.11
CA LEU A 74 -26.43 -0.81 -2.18
C LEU A 74 -27.76 -1.57 -2.33
N ASP A 75 -27.82 -2.83 -1.87
CA ASP A 75 -29.03 -3.65 -1.93
C ASP A 75 -29.86 -3.48 -0.64
N PRO A 76 -31.19 -3.28 -0.74
CA PRO A 76 -32.07 -3.17 0.43
C PRO A 76 -32.11 -4.38 1.37
N VAL A 77 -31.66 -5.57 0.90
CA VAL A 77 -31.60 -6.77 1.75
C VAL A 77 -30.32 -6.82 2.61
N ASP A 78 -29.34 -5.95 2.34
CA ASP A 78 -28.13 -5.79 3.15
C ASP A 78 -28.27 -4.61 4.12
N ALA A 79 -27.42 -4.55 5.13
CA ALA A 79 -27.40 -3.47 6.12
C ALA A 79 -25.96 -3.04 6.42
N PHE A 80 -25.77 -1.76 6.77
CA PHE A 80 -24.46 -1.24 7.21
C PHE A 80 -23.88 -2.07 8.36
N SER A 81 -24.71 -2.53 9.30
CA SER A 81 -24.28 -3.39 10.41
C SER A 81 -23.66 -4.71 9.96
N ASN A 82 -24.12 -5.27 8.82
CA ASN A 82 -23.53 -6.50 8.26
C ASN A 82 -22.13 -6.23 7.70
N HIS A 83 -21.95 -5.13 6.95
CA HIS A 83 -20.65 -4.77 6.40
C HIS A 83 -19.67 -4.39 7.51
N VAL A 84 -20.11 -3.68 8.55
CA VAL A 84 -19.33 -3.39 9.75
C VAL A 84 -18.91 -4.69 10.42
N ALA A 85 -19.83 -5.62 10.67
CA ALA A 85 -19.54 -6.89 11.34
C ALA A 85 -18.52 -7.73 10.53
N ASP A 86 -18.68 -7.83 9.22
CA ASP A 86 -17.75 -8.56 8.34
C ASP A 86 -16.35 -7.93 8.37
N THR A 87 -16.27 -6.59 8.33
CA THR A 87 -14.99 -5.86 8.39
C THR A 87 -14.30 -6.06 9.74
N MET A 88 -15.04 -5.94 10.84
CA MET A 88 -14.52 -6.18 12.19
C MET A 88 -14.04 -7.61 12.38
N ALA A 89 -14.79 -8.59 11.88
CA ALA A 89 -14.41 -10.01 11.94
C ALA A 89 -13.13 -10.30 11.14
N ALA A 90 -13.02 -9.73 9.93
CA ALA A 90 -11.82 -9.85 9.10
C ALA A 90 -10.59 -9.25 9.77
N GLY A 91 -10.72 -8.11 10.45
CA GLY A 91 -9.62 -7.40 11.11
C GLY A 91 -9.12 -8.01 12.41
N LYS A 92 -9.68 -9.17 12.84
CA LYS A 92 -9.19 -9.99 13.95
C LYS A 92 -8.95 -9.22 15.26
N GLY A 93 -9.84 -8.27 15.56
CA GLY A 93 -9.86 -7.51 16.82
C GLY A 93 -8.92 -6.29 16.90
N LEU A 94 -8.37 -5.83 15.77
CA LEU A 94 -7.53 -4.62 15.70
C LEU A 94 -8.15 -3.50 14.85
N CYS A 95 -9.36 -3.66 14.33
CA CYS A 95 -10.06 -2.56 13.68
C CYS A 95 -10.49 -1.50 14.70
N ASP A 96 -10.47 -0.24 14.28
CA ASP A 96 -11.13 0.86 14.99
C ASP A 96 -12.62 0.87 14.59
N PRO A 97 -13.56 0.60 15.53
CA PRO A 97 -14.99 0.56 15.21
C PRO A 97 -15.53 1.86 14.62
N GLN A 98 -15.04 3.03 15.09
CA GLN A 98 -15.49 4.33 14.58
C GLN A 98 -15.06 4.54 13.13
N ILE A 99 -13.84 4.13 12.79
CA ILE A 99 -13.33 4.19 11.41
C ILE A 99 -14.11 3.23 10.51
N VAL A 100 -14.38 2.00 10.98
CA VAL A 100 -15.13 1.02 10.20
C VAL A 100 -16.54 1.52 9.91
N GLU A 101 -17.27 2.01 10.92
CA GLU A 101 -18.61 2.58 10.74
C GLU A 101 -18.60 3.75 9.77
N MET A 102 -17.68 4.68 9.93
CA MET A 102 -17.53 5.85 9.07
C MET A 102 -17.32 5.45 7.60
N VAL A 103 -16.38 4.56 7.33
CA VAL A 103 -16.06 4.14 5.97
C VAL A 103 -17.21 3.38 5.33
N VAL A 104 -17.86 2.49 6.07
CA VAL A 104 -19.01 1.71 5.58
C VAL A 104 -20.21 2.59 5.28
N GLN A 105 -20.49 3.58 6.13
CA GLN A 105 -21.61 4.51 5.91
C GLN A 105 -21.40 5.43 4.71
N GLU A 106 -20.16 5.84 4.42
CA GLU A 106 -19.85 6.69 3.26
C GLU A 106 -19.81 5.90 1.93
N ALA A 107 -19.72 4.56 1.95
CA ALA A 107 -19.50 3.74 0.77
C ALA A 107 -20.52 3.97 -0.37
N PRO A 108 -21.86 3.99 -0.13
CA PRO A 108 -22.82 4.20 -1.20
C PRO A 108 -22.65 5.54 -1.92
N GLU A 109 -22.43 6.62 -1.15
CA GLU A 109 -22.21 7.96 -1.72
C GLU A 109 -20.93 7.99 -2.58
N ARG A 110 -19.84 7.31 -2.13
CA ARG A 110 -18.58 7.26 -2.91
C ARG A 110 -18.73 6.50 -4.22
N ILE A 111 -19.52 5.43 -4.25
CA ILE A 111 -19.83 4.68 -5.47
C ILE A 111 -20.69 5.53 -6.41
N GLN A 112 -21.69 6.23 -5.86
CA GLN A 112 -22.54 7.12 -6.64
C GLN A 112 -21.75 8.27 -7.29
N GLU A 113 -20.81 8.90 -6.57
CA GLU A 113 -19.91 9.92 -7.14
C GLU A 113 -19.11 9.39 -8.33
N LEU A 114 -18.60 8.16 -8.26
CA LEU A 114 -17.89 7.56 -9.39
C LEU A 114 -18.78 7.41 -10.63
N ILE A 115 -20.04 7.03 -10.45
CA ILE A 115 -21.04 6.93 -11.53
C ILE A 115 -21.30 8.31 -12.15
N GLU A 116 -21.49 9.32 -11.31
CA GLU A 116 -21.68 10.71 -11.75
C GLU A 116 -20.47 11.26 -12.52
N TRP A 117 -19.27 10.79 -12.21
CA TRP A 117 -18.04 11.11 -12.94
C TRP A 117 -17.80 10.23 -14.17
N GLY A 118 -18.79 9.37 -14.50
CA GLY A 118 -18.81 8.56 -15.71
C GLY A 118 -18.10 7.20 -15.60
N ALA A 119 -17.93 6.67 -14.39
CA ALA A 119 -17.55 5.26 -14.23
C ALA A 119 -18.76 4.35 -14.54
N VAL A 120 -18.49 3.28 -15.31
CA VAL A 120 -19.52 2.33 -15.73
C VAL A 120 -19.31 1.02 -14.97
N PHE A 121 -20.23 0.73 -14.04
CA PHE A 121 -20.27 -0.54 -13.33
C PHE A 121 -21.08 -1.59 -14.11
N ASP A 122 -20.77 -2.86 -13.88
CA ASP A 122 -21.55 -3.97 -14.45
C ASP A 122 -22.97 -3.94 -13.90
N THR A 123 -23.97 -4.21 -14.77
CA THR A 123 -25.39 -4.11 -14.40
C THR A 123 -26.12 -5.42 -14.69
N GLU A 124 -27.10 -5.73 -13.85
CA GLU A 124 -28.07 -6.80 -14.05
C GLU A 124 -29.48 -6.23 -13.87
N ASN A 125 -30.38 -6.46 -14.84
CA ASN A 125 -31.76 -5.92 -14.84
C ASN A 125 -31.86 -4.39 -14.67
N GLY A 126 -30.81 -3.64 -15.07
CA GLY A 126 -30.78 -2.18 -14.99
C GLY A 126 -30.26 -1.60 -13.66
N GLU A 127 -29.89 -2.45 -12.71
CA GLU A 127 -29.27 -2.09 -11.43
C GLU A 127 -27.81 -2.56 -11.41
N ILE A 128 -26.98 -2.04 -10.48
CA ILE A 128 -25.60 -2.45 -10.31
C ILE A 128 -25.56 -3.93 -9.92
N ALA A 129 -24.82 -4.74 -10.69
CA ALA A 129 -24.63 -6.14 -10.38
C ALA A 129 -23.71 -6.28 -9.16
N LEU A 130 -24.21 -6.88 -8.09
CA LEU A 130 -23.47 -7.10 -6.86
C LEU A 130 -23.04 -8.56 -6.72
N THR A 131 -21.79 -8.77 -6.29
CA THR A 131 -21.25 -10.10 -6.01
C THR A 131 -20.87 -10.25 -4.54
N GLN A 132 -20.63 -11.50 -4.14
CA GLN A 132 -20.11 -11.84 -2.81
C GLN A 132 -18.69 -12.34 -2.95
N GLU A 133 -17.77 -11.76 -2.17
CA GLU A 133 -16.38 -12.22 -2.06
C GLU A 133 -16.13 -12.86 -0.68
N GLY A 134 -14.99 -13.53 -0.53
CA GLY A 134 -14.62 -14.18 0.74
C GLY A 134 -14.65 -13.23 1.93
N GLY A 135 -15.21 -13.68 3.04
CA GLY A 135 -15.39 -12.90 4.26
C GLY A 135 -16.61 -11.97 4.29
N HIS A 136 -17.33 -11.78 3.16
CA HIS A 136 -18.58 -11.05 3.13
C HIS A 136 -19.78 -11.96 3.41
N SER A 137 -20.70 -11.51 4.25
CA SER A 137 -21.95 -12.22 4.56
C SER A 137 -23.05 -11.97 3.51
N HIS A 138 -22.95 -10.88 2.73
CA HIS A 138 -23.94 -10.48 1.72
C HIS A 138 -23.26 -10.10 0.39
N ARG A 139 -24.06 -10.09 -0.68
CA ARG A 139 -23.64 -9.54 -1.97
C ARG A 139 -23.63 -8.02 -1.87
N ARG A 140 -22.42 -7.41 -1.89
CA ARG A 140 -22.27 -5.95 -1.80
C ARG A 140 -21.10 -5.41 -2.61
N VAL A 141 -20.45 -6.25 -3.39
CA VAL A 141 -19.25 -5.85 -4.14
C VAL A 141 -19.65 -5.48 -5.56
N ALA A 142 -19.54 -4.20 -5.90
CA ALA A 142 -19.77 -3.68 -7.24
C ALA A 142 -18.53 -3.84 -8.10
N HIS A 143 -18.68 -4.39 -9.31
CA HIS A 143 -17.61 -4.61 -10.28
C HIS A 143 -17.80 -3.78 -11.55
N ALA A 144 -16.70 -3.58 -12.27
CA ALA A 144 -16.71 -2.99 -13.60
C ALA A 144 -15.82 -3.82 -14.54
N LEU A 145 -16.22 -3.95 -15.80
CA LEU A 145 -15.52 -4.71 -16.83
C LEU A 145 -15.26 -6.19 -16.44
N GLY A 146 -16.15 -6.78 -15.64
CA GLY A 146 -16.05 -8.12 -15.09
C GLY A 146 -14.99 -8.24 -13.98
N ASP A 147 -13.72 -8.30 -14.35
CA ASP A 147 -12.57 -8.48 -13.45
C ASP A 147 -11.49 -7.40 -13.63
N ALA A 148 -11.90 -6.14 -13.94
CA ALA A 148 -10.98 -5.02 -14.14
C ALA A 148 -11.53 -3.68 -13.57
N THR A 149 -12.18 -3.73 -12.40
CA THR A 149 -12.85 -2.59 -11.76
C THR A 149 -11.92 -1.38 -11.58
N GLY A 150 -10.70 -1.62 -11.10
CA GLY A 150 -9.73 -0.55 -10.89
C GLY A 150 -9.41 0.23 -12.16
N LYS A 151 -9.32 -0.45 -13.32
CA LYS A 151 -9.07 0.21 -14.61
C LYS A 151 -10.16 1.22 -14.96
N GLU A 152 -11.43 0.84 -14.77
CA GLU A 152 -12.56 1.72 -15.08
C GLU A 152 -12.66 2.89 -14.11
N VAL A 153 -12.53 2.61 -12.82
CA VAL A 153 -12.54 3.65 -11.77
C VAL A 153 -11.43 4.67 -12.01
N MET A 154 -10.21 4.21 -12.29
CA MET A 154 -9.09 5.10 -12.57
C MET A 154 -9.27 5.87 -13.87
N ARG A 155 -9.88 5.29 -14.91
CA ARG A 155 -10.24 6.00 -16.16
C ARG A 155 -11.14 7.21 -15.86
N ALA A 156 -12.19 7.00 -15.08
CA ALA A 156 -13.15 8.05 -14.72
C ALA A 156 -12.47 9.14 -13.87
N LEU A 157 -11.72 8.76 -12.83
CA LEU A 157 -11.01 9.71 -11.96
C LEU A 157 -9.97 10.53 -12.72
N ILE A 158 -9.15 9.92 -13.59
CA ILE A 158 -8.15 10.62 -14.38
C ILE A 158 -8.81 11.59 -15.36
N ALA A 159 -9.89 11.18 -16.03
CA ALA A 159 -10.63 12.06 -16.95
C ALA A 159 -11.18 13.29 -16.21
N ARG A 160 -11.73 13.09 -15.00
CA ARG A 160 -12.26 14.16 -14.17
C ARG A 160 -11.16 15.09 -13.65
N ALA A 161 -10.06 14.51 -13.13
CA ALA A 161 -8.95 15.27 -12.56
C ALA A 161 -8.21 16.13 -13.59
N ARG A 162 -8.04 15.63 -14.82
CA ARG A 162 -7.44 16.41 -15.92
C ARG A 162 -8.24 17.63 -16.33
N GLY A 163 -9.50 17.72 -15.95
CA GLY A 163 -10.35 18.90 -16.16
C GLY A 163 -10.17 20.01 -15.11
N LEU A 164 -9.34 19.81 -14.07
CA LEU A 164 -9.11 20.79 -13.01
C LEU A 164 -8.13 21.88 -13.50
N ALA A 165 -8.58 23.14 -13.55
CA ALA A 165 -7.77 24.26 -14.03
C ALA A 165 -6.69 24.71 -13.03
N ASN A 166 -6.84 24.34 -11.75
CA ASN A 166 -5.93 24.70 -10.65
C ASN A 166 -4.94 23.56 -10.29
N ALA A 167 -4.85 22.51 -11.12
CA ALA A 167 -3.99 21.36 -10.89
C ALA A 167 -2.86 21.27 -11.92
N GLU A 168 -1.63 21.15 -11.44
CA GLU A 168 -0.49 20.72 -12.26
C GLU A 168 -0.18 19.25 -11.97
N PHE A 169 -0.05 18.42 -13.02
CA PHE A 169 0.29 17.01 -12.91
C PHE A 169 1.74 16.78 -13.33
N TRP A 170 2.56 16.38 -12.37
CA TRP A 170 3.97 16.06 -12.58
C TRP A 170 4.14 14.54 -12.62
N GLU A 171 3.97 13.99 -13.82
CA GLU A 171 4.19 12.56 -14.08
C GLU A 171 5.69 12.22 -14.07
N GLN A 172 6.04 10.94 -13.88
CA GLN A 172 7.43 10.43 -13.85
C GLN A 172 8.33 11.21 -12.88
N THR A 173 7.75 11.61 -11.75
CA THR A 173 8.41 12.42 -10.73
C THR A 173 8.48 11.66 -9.42
N PHE A 174 9.70 11.37 -8.98
CA PHE A 174 9.99 10.61 -7.77
C PHE A 174 10.02 11.52 -6.54
N ILE A 175 9.34 11.10 -5.46
CA ILE A 175 9.49 11.73 -4.14
C ILE A 175 10.78 11.23 -3.47
N VAL A 176 11.70 12.13 -3.18
CA VAL A 176 12.95 11.78 -2.50
C VAL A 176 12.78 11.86 -0.99
N ASP A 177 12.30 13.01 -0.49
CA ASP A 177 12.02 13.23 0.92
C ASP A 177 10.98 14.32 1.16
N LEU A 178 10.32 14.25 2.32
CA LEU A 178 9.49 15.33 2.85
C LEU A 178 10.37 16.37 3.56
N LEU A 179 10.11 17.64 3.35
CA LEU A 179 10.76 18.73 4.06
C LEU A 179 10.05 18.99 5.39
N THR A 180 10.80 19.10 6.47
CA THR A 180 10.25 19.47 7.78
C THR A 180 11.02 20.62 8.41
N ASP A 181 10.29 21.52 9.05
CA ASP A 181 10.82 22.60 9.86
C ASP A 181 9.99 22.76 11.13
N GLY A 182 10.67 22.85 12.28
CA GLY A 182 9.98 22.91 13.58
C GLY A 182 9.04 21.72 13.84
N GLY A 183 9.34 20.53 13.27
CA GLY A 183 8.50 19.34 13.38
C GLY A 183 7.27 19.32 12.47
N ALA A 184 7.06 20.35 11.64
CA ALA A 184 5.95 20.40 10.67
C ALA A 184 6.43 20.17 9.24
N CYS A 185 5.62 19.47 8.43
CA CYS A 185 5.85 19.31 6.99
C CYS A 185 5.67 20.64 6.25
N ARG A 186 6.60 20.95 5.35
CA ARG A 186 6.64 22.18 4.56
C ARG A 186 6.68 21.94 3.06
N GLY A 187 6.52 20.68 2.63
CA GLY A 187 6.60 20.27 1.25
C GLY A 187 7.54 19.09 1.04
N ALA A 188 8.14 19.00 -0.12
CA ALA A 188 8.95 17.83 -0.50
C ALA A 188 10.12 18.20 -1.40
N ILE A 189 11.14 17.33 -1.42
CA ILE A 189 12.14 17.28 -2.50
C ILE A 189 11.70 16.18 -3.45
N VAL A 190 11.57 16.55 -4.72
CA VAL A 190 11.24 15.62 -5.80
C VAL A 190 12.37 15.57 -6.83
N TRP A 191 12.38 14.51 -7.60
CA TRP A 191 13.29 14.36 -8.74
C TRP A 191 12.50 13.97 -9.99
N ASN A 192 12.78 14.68 -11.05
CA ASN A 192 12.26 14.40 -12.38
C ASN A 192 13.42 14.33 -13.37
N ARG A 193 13.32 13.49 -14.39
CA ARG A 193 14.41 13.30 -15.34
C ARG A 193 14.72 14.57 -16.15
N GLU A 194 13.72 15.39 -16.43
CA GLU A 194 13.86 16.60 -17.25
C GLU A 194 14.36 17.78 -16.41
N HIS A 195 13.85 17.92 -15.17
CA HIS A 195 14.10 19.10 -14.32
C HIS A 195 15.09 18.82 -13.18
N GLY A 196 15.54 17.58 -13.02
CA GLY A 196 16.43 17.19 -11.93
C GLY A 196 15.75 17.28 -10.56
N LYS A 197 16.51 17.70 -9.55
CA LYS A 197 16.02 17.87 -8.16
C LYS A 197 15.28 19.20 -8.03
N THR A 198 14.07 19.18 -7.49
CA THR A 198 13.24 20.37 -7.25
C THR A 198 12.66 20.32 -5.84
N ILE A 199 12.67 21.45 -5.15
CA ILE A 199 11.97 21.65 -3.88
C ILE A 199 10.58 22.20 -4.18
N ILE A 200 9.55 21.50 -3.73
CA ILE A 200 8.16 21.99 -3.76
C ILE A 200 7.78 22.37 -2.32
N TRP A 201 7.62 23.67 -2.09
CA TRP A 201 7.07 24.19 -0.85
C TRP A 201 5.55 24.16 -0.91
N ALA A 202 4.92 23.66 0.13
CA ALA A 202 3.48 23.54 0.18
C ALA A 202 2.93 23.96 1.55
N LYS A 203 1.75 24.61 1.58
CA LYS A 203 1.03 24.89 2.82
C LYS A 203 0.57 23.59 3.49
N GLN A 204 0.10 22.62 2.68
CA GLN A 204 -0.28 21.28 3.12
C GLN A 204 0.23 20.24 2.14
N THR A 205 0.63 19.08 2.65
CA THR A 205 1.09 17.93 1.84
C THR A 205 0.23 16.71 2.12
N ILE A 206 -0.28 16.06 1.06
CA ILE A 206 -1.07 14.82 1.13
C ILE A 206 -0.24 13.68 0.56
N LEU A 207 -0.03 12.63 1.35
CA LEU A 207 0.68 11.42 0.96
C LEU A 207 -0.32 10.32 0.56
N ALA A 208 -0.27 9.90 -0.72
CA ALA A 208 -1.17 8.89 -1.29
C ALA A 208 -0.40 7.91 -2.20
N THR A 209 0.78 7.48 -1.75
CA THR A 209 1.81 6.80 -2.54
C THR A 209 1.60 5.29 -2.72
N GLY A 210 0.55 4.72 -2.13
CA GLY A 210 0.30 3.27 -2.17
C GLY A 210 1.23 2.48 -1.25
N GLY A 211 1.35 1.17 -1.50
CA GLY A 211 1.91 0.21 -0.59
C GLY A 211 3.38 -0.18 -0.81
N ALA A 212 3.73 -1.39 -0.34
CA ALA A 212 5.11 -1.86 -0.16
C ALA A 212 5.37 -3.26 -0.77
N GLY A 213 4.50 -3.76 -1.66
CA GLY A 213 4.57 -5.16 -2.10
C GLY A 213 5.87 -5.56 -2.79
N GLN A 214 6.58 -4.62 -3.42
CA GLN A 214 7.85 -4.87 -4.10
C GLN A 214 9.02 -5.20 -3.14
N ILE A 215 8.82 -5.08 -1.83
CA ILE A 215 9.78 -5.57 -0.82
C ILE A 215 9.83 -7.11 -0.82
N PHE A 216 8.78 -7.78 -1.32
CA PHE A 216 8.70 -9.24 -1.39
C PHE A 216 8.95 -9.74 -2.82
N ARG A 217 9.62 -10.89 -2.95
CA ARG A 217 9.89 -11.51 -4.25
C ARG A 217 8.63 -11.88 -5.03
N GLU A 218 7.63 -12.43 -4.34
CA GLU A 218 6.34 -12.77 -4.94
C GLU A 218 5.32 -11.71 -4.57
N THR A 219 4.88 -10.91 -5.55
CA THR A 219 3.93 -9.82 -5.34
C THR A 219 3.05 -9.59 -6.56
N THR A 220 1.81 -9.18 -6.33
CA THR A 220 0.86 -8.74 -7.35
C THR A 220 1.01 -7.26 -7.70
N ASN A 221 1.83 -6.52 -6.93
CA ASN A 221 1.96 -5.08 -7.07
C ASN A 221 2.86 -4.71 -8.26
N PRO A 222 2.55 -3.63 -8.98
CA PRO A 222 3.42 -3.09 -10.02
C PRO A 222 4.77 -2.65 -9.46
N GLY A 223 5.77 -2.53 -10.34
CA GLY A 223 7.15 -2.21 -9.99
C GLY A 223 7.35 -0.91 -9.20
N ILE A 224 6.35 -0.02 -9.20
CA ILE A 224 6.38 1.26 -8.49
C ILE A 224 6.08 1.16 -6.99
N ALA A 225 5.54 0.04 -6.49
CA ALA A 225 5.12 -0.13 -5.10
C ALA A 225 6.30 -0.48 -4.17
N THR A 226 7.25 0.44 -4.04
CA THR A 226 8.55 0.28 -3.37
C THR A 226 8.61 0.90 -1.98
N ALA A 227 7.45 1.13 -1.34
CA ALA A 227 7.32 1.67 0.02
C ALA A 227 7.83 3.10 0.22
N ASP A 228 7.96 3.89 -0.84
CA ASP A 228 8.56 5.23 -0.75
C ASP A 228 7.84 6.13 0.24
N GLY A 229 6.49 6.14 0.22
CA GLY A 229 5.71 6.95 1.13
C GLY A 229 5.89 6.58 2.60
N HIS A 230 5.96 5.29 2.92
CA HIS A 230 6.23 4.82 4.28
C HIS A 230 7.61 5.32 4.75
N ALA A 231 8.62 5.20 3.89
CA ALA A 231 9.98 5.60 4.21
C ALA A 231 10.12 7.13 4.40
N VAL A 232 9.53 7.94 3.51
CA VAL A 232 9.62 9.42 3.64
C VAL A 232 8.80 9.93 4.82
N ALA A 233 7.63 9.34 5.11
CA ALA A 233 6.83 9.67 6.28
C ALA A 233 7.61 9.38 7.57
N TYR A 234 8.23 8.20 7.64
CA TYR A 234 9.05 7.80 8.79
C TYR A 234 10.24 8.71 9.01
N ARG A 235 11.03 9.02 7.96
CA ARG A 235 12.14 9.95 8.03
C ARG A 235 11.70 11.38 8.41
N ALA A 236 10.48 11.77 8.02
CA ALA A 236 9.88 13.04 8.42
C ALA A 236 9.42 13.09 9.89
N GLY A 237 9.45 11.97 10.60
CA GLY A 237 9.07 11.87 12.00
C GLY A 237 7.62 11.42 12.22
N ALA A 238 6.89 11.02 11.18
CA ALA A 238 5.57 10.44 11.36
C ALA A 238 5.64 9.09 12.07
N GLU A 239 4.67 8.85 12.95
CA GLU A 239 4.46 7.53 13.54
C GLU A 239 3.96 6.56 12.46
N LEU A 240 4.56 5.38 12.39
CA LEU A 240 4.04 4.26 11.62
C LEU A 240 3.45 3.22 12.58
N ARG A 241 2.39 2.52 12.12
CA ARG A 241 1.66 1.57 12.93
C ARG A 241 1.48 0.26 12.18
N ASP A 242 1.61 -0.87 12.90
CA ASP A 242 1.25 -2.21 12.42
C ASP A 242 2.04 -2.66 11.17
N MET A 243 3.30 -2.29 11.08
CA MET A 243 4.16 -2.55 9.92
C MET A 243 4.41 -4.04 9.64
N GLU A 244 4.14 -4.93 10.58
CA GLU A 244 4.22 -6.38 10.43
C GLU A 244 3.08 -6.99 9.62
N PHE A 245 1.95 -6.26 9.40
CA PHE A 245 0.80 -6.79 8.68
C PHE A 245 0.89 -6.47 7.18
N MET A 246 1.32 -7.47 6.42
CA MET A 246 1.24 -7.53 4.95
C MET A 246 0.25 -8.62 4.56
N GLN A 247 -0.80 -8.28 3.81
CA GLN A 247 -1.74 -9.27 3.29
C GLN A 247 -1.15 -9.94 2.05
N PHE A 248 -1.13 -11.26 2.04
CA PHE A 248 -0.79 -12.08 0.89
C PHE A 248 -2.07 -12.52 0.19
N HIS A 249 -2.15 -12.29 -1.14
CA HIS A 249 -3.25 -12.84 -1.92
C HIS A 249 -2.98 -14.31 -2.23
N PRO A 250 -3.94 -15.22 -1.99
CA PRO A 250 -3.71 -16.67 -2.12
C PRO A 250 -3.37 -17.12 -3.54
N THR A 251 -3.97 -16.49 -4.55
CA THR A 251 -3.99 -16.99 -5.93
C THR A 251 -3.32 -16.00 -6.89
N VAL A 252 -1.99 -16.03 -6.92
CA VAL A 252 -1.16 -15.30 -7.90
C VAL A 252 -0.67 -16.30 -8.94
N LEU A 253 -0.83 -15.98 -10.23
CA LEU A 253 -0.40 -16.84 -11.33
C LEU A 253 1.09 -17.16 -11.22
N TYR A 254 1.43 -18.44 -11.22
CA TYR A 254 2.81 -18.91 -11.04
C TYR A 254 3.29 -19.69 -12.25
N ILE A 255 3.71 -18.95 -13.26
CA ILE A 255 4.29 -19.50 -14.51
C ILE A 255 5.64 -18.82 -14.76
N ALA A 256 6.61 -19.57 -15.25
CA ALA A 256 7.90 -19.02 -15.64
C ALA A 256 7.73 -17.94 -16.73
N GLY A 257 8.34 -16.78 -16.51
CA GLY A 257 8.20 -15.63 -17.43
C GLY A 257 6.92 -14.80 -17.26
N SER A 258 5.99 -15.18 -16.37
CA SER A 258 4.82 -14.36 -16.06
C SER A 258 5.17 -13.24 -15.06
N SER A 259 4.48 -12.11 -15.19
CA SER A 259 4.59 -10.96 -14.26
C SER A 259 3.71 -11.11 -13.02
N ARG A 260 3.56 -12.29 -12.45
CA ARG A 260 2.79 -12.53 -11.21
C ARG A 260 1.38 -11.90 -11.23
N HIS A 261 0.62 -12.16 -12.29
CA HIS A 261 -0.76 -11.69 -12.41
C HIS A 261 -1.64 -12.20 -11.27
N LEU A 262 -2.50 -11.33 -10.77
CA LEU A 262 -3.53 -11.70 -9.80
C LEU A 262 -4.59 -12.56 -10.48
N ILE A 263 -4.96 -13.68 -9.86
CA ILE A 263 -6.20 -14.41 -10.16
C ILE A 263 -7.21 -14.02 -9.08
N SER A 264 -8.21 -13.24 -9.45
CA SER A 264 -9.18 -12.63 -8.55
C SER A 264 -9.83 -13.63 -7.58
N GLU A 265 -10.15 -13.14 -6.39
CA GLU A 265 -10.93 -13.89 -5.39
C GLU A 265 -12.30 -14.30 -5.91
N ALA A 266 -12.89 -13.51 -6.80
CA ALA A 266 -14.17 -13.83 -7.44
C ALA A 266 -14.18 -15.21 -8.12
N VAL A 267 -13.01 -15.71 -8.58
CA VAL A 267 -12.87 -17.06 -9.16
C VAL A 267 -13.19 -18.14 -8.11
N ARG A 268 -12.73 -17.97 -6.86
CA ARG A 268 -13.09 -18.87 -5.75
C ARG A 268 -14.53 -18.65 -5.31
N GLY A 269 -15.01 -17.42 -5.36
CA GLY A 269 -16.41 -17.06 -5.10
C GLY A 269 -17.40 -17.76 -6.04
N GLU A 270 -17.03 -17.94 -7.32
CA GLU A 270 -17.83 -18.68 -8.31
C GLU A 270 -17.70 -20.21 -8.16
N GLY A 271 -16.90 -20.71 -7.21
CA GLY A 271 -16.82 -22.12 -6.85
C GLY A 271 -15.59 -22.86 -7.35
N ALA A 272 -14.52 -22.19 -7.77
CA ALA A 272 -13.27 -22.86 -8.15
C ALA A 272 -12.62 -23.57 -6.96
N TYR A 273 -12.01 -24.74 -7.20
CA TYR A 273 -11.35 -25.57 -6.19
C TYR A 273 -9.84 -25.32 -6.15
N LEU A 274 -9.24 -25.43 -4.98
CA LEU A 274 -7.80 -25.46 -4.78
C LEU A 274 -7.32 -26.92 -4.66
N ARG A 275 -6.40 -27.30 -5.58
CA ARG A 275 -5.81 -28.64 -5.63
C ARG A 275 -4.29 -28.57 -5.45
N ASP A 276 -3.73 -29.57 -4.82
CA ASP A 276 -2.28 -29.76 -4.77
C ASP A 276 -1.74 -30.46 -6.03
N CYS A 277 -0.44 -30.72 -6.08
CA CYS A 277 0.21 -31.38 -7.22
C CYS A 277 -0.25 -32.83 -7.47
N THR A 278 -0.95 -33.46 -6.52
CA THR A 278 -1.55 -34.81 -6.67
C THR A 278 -2.99 -34.77 -7.18
N GLY A 279 -3.58 -33.56 -7.29
CA GLY A 279 -4.99 -33.35 -7.61
C GLY A 279 -5.92 -33.35 -6.41
N TYR A 280 -5.39 -33.49 -5.20
CA TYR A 280 -6.18 -33.48 -3.97
C TYR A 280 -6.70 -32.09 -3.64
N ARG A 281 -8.02 -31.95 -3.37
CA ARG A 281 -8.65 -30.72 -2.89
C ARG A 281 -8.43 -30.58 -1.40
N PHE A 282 -7.47 -29.78 -1.00
CA PHE A 282 -6.90 -29.78 0.37
C PHE A 282 -7.55 -28.79 1.35
N MET A 283 -8.34 -27.82 0.89
CA MET A 283 -8.86 -26.75 1.77
C MET A 283 -9.70 -27.28 2.94
N GLY A 284 -10.37 -28.43 2.78
CA GLY A 284 -11.14 -29.08 3.86
C GLY A 284 -10.31 -29.55 5.05
N ASP A 285 -8.98 -29.74 4.89
CA ASP A 285 -8.06 -30.09 5.98
C ASP A 285 -7.74 -28.86 6.87
N TYR A 286 -7.97 -27.63 6.37
CA TYR A 286 -7.51 -26.38 6.99
C TYR A 286 -8.65 -25.46 7.45
N SER A 287 -9.78 -25.41 6.73
CA SER A 287 -10.91 -24.55 7.09
C SER A 287 -12.26 -25.15 6.71
N PRO A 288 -13.26 -25.08 7.61
CA PRO A 288 -14.63 -25.50 7.29
C PRO A 288 -15.30 -24.64 6.21
N GLN A 289 -14.80 -23.43 5.97
CA GLN A 289 -15.27 -22.52 4.91
C GLN A 289 -14.67 -22.84 3.54
N LEU A 290 -13.77 -23.84 3.48
CA LEU A 290 -13.11 -24.28 2.25
C LEU A 290 -12.43 -23.11 1.52
N GLU A 291 -12.60 -23.00 0.20
CA GLU A 291 -12.02 -21.96 -0.65
C GLU A 291 -12.58 -20.55 -0.40
N LEU A 292 -13.69 -20.42 0.35
CA LEU A 292 -14.29 -19.14 0.75
C LEU A 292 -13.79 -18.61 2.10
N ALA A 293 -12.84 -19.31 2.73
CA ALA A 293 -12.17 -18.80 3.92
C ALA A 293 -11.46 -17.46 3.66
N PRO A 294 -11.24 -16.63 4.69
CA PRO A 294 -10.48 -15.38 4.58
C PRO A 294 -9.09 -15.57 3.96
N ARG A 295 -8.57 -14.52 3.33
CA ARG A 295 -7.30 -14.56 2.57
C ARG A 295 -6.11 -15.03 3.37
N ASP A 296 -6.00 -14.62 4.64
CA ASP A 296 -4.95 -15.05 5.57
C ASP A 296 -4.99 -16.57 5.79
N GLU A 297 -6.17 -17.13 6.00
CA GLU A 297 -6.36 -18.58 6.19
C GLU A 297 -6.03 -19.36 4.91
N VAL A 298 -6.54 -18.93 3.75
CA VAL A 298 -6.27 -19.61 2.47
C VAL A 298 -4.79 -19.50 2.09
N SER A 299 -4.16 -18.34 2.26
CA SER A 299 -2.73 -18.17 1.95
C SER A 299 -1.85 -19.04 2.85
N HIS A 300 -2.20 -19.14 4.14
CA HIS A 300 -1.52 -20.02 5.09
C HIS A 300 -1.72 -21.50 4.74
N ALA A 301 -2.94 -21.93 4.42
CA ALA A 301 -3.24 -23.30 4.00
C ALA A 301 -2.44 -23.69 2.74
N ILE A 302 -2.36 -22.80 1.74
CA ILE A 302 -1.56 -23.03 0.53
C ILE A 302 -0.07 -23.17 0.90
N ALA A 303 0.46 -22.28 1.75
CA ALA A 303 1.86 -22.34 2.16
C ALA A 303 2.19 -23.69 2.86
N LEU A 304 1.31 -24.14 3.78
CA LEU A 304 1.46 -25.45 4.44
C LEU A 304 1.35 -26.62 3.46
N GLN A 305 0.42 -26.57 2.50
CA GLN A 305 0.25 -27.64 1.51
C GLN A 305 1.43 -27.71 0.54
N MET A 306 1.97 -26.55 0.13
CA MET A 306 3.20 -26.49 -0.67
C MET A 306 4.40 -27.09 0.08
N GLU A 307 4.55 -26.80 1.38
CA GLU A 307 5.58 -27.37 2.23
C GLU A 307 5.41 -28.90 2.37
N LYS A 308 4.19 -29.38 2.68
CA LYS A 308 3.83 -30.80 2.82
C LYS A 308 4.11 -31.59 1.54
N THR A 309 3.78 -31.04 0.39
CA THR A 309 3.96 -31.71 -0.92
C THR A 309 5.34 -31.46 -1.53
N ARG A 310 6.15 -30.55 -0.94
CA ARG A 310 7.43 -30.06 -1.48
C ARG A 310 7.31 -29.55 -2.91
N HIS A 311 6.17 -28.90 -3.22
CA HIS A 311 5.88 -28.36 -4.55
C HIS A 311 5.82 -26.84 -4.51
N SER A 312 6.25 -26.18 -5.60
CA SER A 312 6.40 -24.71 -5.64
C SER A 312 5.10 -23.93 -5.84
N CYS A 313 3.98 -24.60 -6.14
CA CYS A 313 2.67 -24.01 -6.33
C CYS A 313 1.56 -25.02 -6.03
N VAL A 314 0.33 -24.53 -5.98
CA VAL A 314 -0.92 -25.31 -6.01
C VAL A 314 -1.69 -24.94 -7.28
N TYR A 315 -2.83 -25.55 -7.51
CA TYR A 315 -3.60 -25.35 -8.73
C TYR A 315 -5.02 -24.91 -8.41
N LEU A 316 -5.49 -23.93 -9.19
CA LEU A 316 -6.89 -23.51 -9.19
C LEU A 316 -7.62 -24.24 -10.32
N ASP A 317 -8.73 -24.90 -10.00
CA ASP A 317 -9.52 -25.75 -10.89
C ASP A 317 -10.93 -25.20 -11.09
N LEU A 318 -11.24 -24.79 -12.34
CA LEU A 318 -12.56 -24.33 -12.75
C LEU A 318 -13.25 -25.31 -13.71
N SER A 319 -12.64 -26.48 -14.00
CA SER A 319 -13.08 -27.40 -15.05
C SER A 319 -14.48 -27.98 -14.82
N HIS A 320 -14.97 -27.97 -13.57
CA HIS A 320 -16.31 -28.45 -13.20
C HIS A 320 -17.40 -27.37 -13.36
N LEU A 321 -17.03 -26.12 -13.61
CA LEU A 321 -17.95 -24.99 -13.85
C LEU A 321 -18.37 -24.93 -15.33
N SER A 322 -19.51 -24.26 -15.61
CA SER A 322 -19.93 -24.02 -16.99
C SER A 322 -18.88 -23.22 -17.76
N PRO A 323 -18.35 -23.70 -18.90
CA PRO A 323 -17.38 -22.95 -19.70
C PRO A 323 -17.90 -21.58 -20.16
N LYS A 324 -19.21 -21.43 -20.38
CA LYS A 324 -19.82 -20.15 -20.72
C LYS A 324 -19.72 -19.19 -19.55
N LEU A 325 -20.14 -19.62 -18.36
CA LEU A 325 -20.04 -18.80 -17.14
C LEU A 325 -18.61 -18.31 -16.92
N VAL A 326 -17.62 -19.22 -17.00
CA VAL A 326 -16.20 -18.89 -16.78
C VAL A 326 -15.69 -17.84 -17.77
N ARG A 327 -16.02 -17.97 -19.06
CA ARG A 327 -15.58 -17.01 -20.10
C ARG A 327 -16.27 -15.65 -19.98
N ASP A 328 -17.56 -15.65 -19.65
CA ASP A 328 -18.34 -14.41 -19.53
C ASP A 328 -17.93 -13.62 -18.28
N ARG A 329 -17.61 -14.34 -17.18
CA ARG A 329 -17.30 -13.73 -15.89
C ARG A 329 -15.83 -13.31 -15.74
N PHE A 330 -14.87 -14.01 -16.38
CA PHE A 330 -13.43 -13.81 -16.22
C PHE A 330 -12.70 -13.58 -17.56
N PRO A 331 -13.10 -12.58 -18.37
CA PRO A 331 -12.53 -12.37 -19.70
C PRO A 331 -11.06 -11.95 -19.63
N HIS A 332 -10.68 -11.13 -18.64
CA HIS A 332 -9.30 -10.66 -18.48
C HIS A 332 -8.37 -11.80 -18.00
N ILE A 333 -8.77 -12.55 -16.97
CA ILE A 333 -8.01 -13.73 -16.49
C ILE A 333 -7.87 -14.76 -17.60
N GLY A 334 -8.95 -15.02 -18.36
CA GLY A 334 -8.92 -15.93 -19.51
C GLY A 334 -7.90 -15.50 -20.56
N LYS A 335 -7.87 -14.20 -20.89
CA LYS A 335 -6.88 -13.65 -21.82
C LYS A 335 -5.46 -13.83 -21.31
N VAL A 336 -5.17 -13.43 -20.05
CA VAL A 336 -3.84 -13.59 -19.45
C VAL A 336 -3.38 -15.04 -19.45
N CYS A 337 -4.24 -15.99 -19.03
CA CYS A 337 -3.88 -17.42 -19.04
C CYS A 337 -3.63 -17.95 -20.45
N SER A 338 -4.41 -17.49 -21.45
CA SER A 338 -4.25 -17.91 -22.84
C SER A 338 -2.90 -17.49 -23.44
N GLU A 339 -2.30 -16.39 -22.99
CA GLU A 339 -0.95 -15.97 -23.41
C GLU A 339 0.14 -16.99 -23.00
N PHE A 340 -0.15 -17.81 -22.00
CA PHE A 340 0.69 -18.92 -21.54
C PHE A 340 0.18 -20.29 -21.99
N GLY A 341 -0.77 -20.34 -22.92
CA GLY A 341 -1.30 -21.60 -23.47
C GLY A 341 -2.30 -22.33 -22.55
N LEU A 342 -2.85 -21.67 -21.53
CA LEU A 342 -3.83 -22.24 -20.62
C LEU A 342 -5.27 -21.82 -20.99
N ASP A 343 -6.18 -22.79 -21.10
CA ASP A 343 -7.62 -22.56 -21.17
C ASP A 343 -8.23 -22.74 -19.77
N ILE A 344 -8.63 -21.63 -19.14
CA ILE A 344 -9.15 -21.62 -17.77
C ILE A 344 -10.43 -22.45 -17.58
N THR A 345 -11.09 -22.89 -18.64
CA THR A 345 -12.30 -23.73 -18.58
C THR A 345 -12.01 -25.22 -18.46
N ARG A 346 -10.75 -25.65 -18.61
CA ARG A 346 -10.37 -27.08 -18.61
C ARG A 346 -9.01 -27.36 -17.98
N ASP A 347 -8.08 -26.39 -18.05
CA ASP A 347 -6.71 -26.58 -17.55
C ASP A 347 -6.61 -26.11 -16.09
N LEU A 348 -5.76 -26.78 -15.33
CA LEU A 348 -5.43 -26.36 -13.97
C LEU A 348 -4.53 -25.13 -14.00
N ILE A 349 -4.90 -24.06 -13.33
CA ILE A 349 -4.15 -22.80 -13.28
C ILE A 349 -3.13 -22.87 -12.12
N PRO A 350 -1.81 -22.88 -12.39
CA PRO A 350 -0.81 -22.88 -11.31
C PRO A 350 -0.81 -21.55 -10.58
N VAL A 351 -0.99 -21.60 -9.25
CA VAL A 351 -1.07 -20.42 -8.39
C VAL A 351 -0.27 -20.62 -7.10
N ARG A 352 0.17 -19.51 -6.52
CA ARG A 352 0.77 -19.46 -5.18
C ARG A 352 0.44 -18.13 -4.51
N PRO A 353 0.60 -17.99 -3.20
CA PRO A 353 0.43 -16.71 -2.53
C PRO A 353 1.46 -15.67 -2.99
N GLY A 354 1.10 -14.39 -2.94
CA GLY A 354 2.02 -13.27 -3.16
C GLY A 354 1.60 -12.03 -2.37
N ALA A 355 2.58 -11.19 -2.00
CA ALA A 355 2.33 -9.94 -1.30
C ALA A 355 1.38 -9.06 -2.13
N HIS A 356 0.35 -8.50 -1.48
CA HIS A 356 -0.77 -7.90 -2.19
C HIS A 356 -1.19 -6.54 -1.64
N TYR A 357 -1.34 -6.41 -0.32
CA TYR A 357 -1.80 -5.18 0.31
C TYR A 357 -1.07 -4.93 1.63
N MET A 358 -0.44 -3.76 1.76
CA MET A 358 0.19 -3.31 3.00
C MET A 358 -0.88 -2.76 3.94
N ILE A 359 -1.05 -3.39 5.10
CA ILE A 359 -2.04 -2.98 6.10
C ILE A 359 -1.46 -1.94 7.05
N GLY A 360 -0.19 -2.13 7.43
CA GLY A 360 0.56 -1.16 8.21
C GLY A 360 0.93 0.09 7.40
N GLY A 361 1.19 1.19 8.07
CA GLY A 361 1.55 2.46 7.43
C GLY A 361 1.52 3.65 8.39
N ALA A 362 1.49 4.85 7.83
CA ALA A 362 1.39 6.08 8.62
C ALA A 362 0.11 6.08 9.46
N THR A 363 0.26 6.32 10.76
CA THR A 363 -0.88 6.49 11.68
C THR A 363 -1.62 7.76 11.30
N VAL A 364 -2.93 7.64 11.11
CA VAL A 364 -3.79 8.78 10.79
C VAL A 364 -5.02 8.83 11.71
N ASP A 365 -5.54 10.04 11.91
CA ASP A 365 -6.83 10.27 12.57
C ASP A 365 -8.01 10.07 11.58
N PRO A 366 -9.29 10.15 12.03
CA PRO A 366 -10.46 10.01 11.14
C PRO A 366 -10.49 11.01 9.99
N GLU A 367 -9.79 12.14 10.08
CA GLU A 367 -9.69 13.13 9.00
C GLU A 367 -8.50 12.87 8.06
N GLY A 368 -7.63 11.90 8.38
CA GLY A 368 -6.43 11.55 7.63
C GLY A 368 -5.20 12.39 7.97
N ARG A 369 -5.19 13.09 9.12
CA ARG A 369 -4.00 13.80 9.60
C ARG A 369 -3.01 12.81 10.17
N THR A 370 -1.74 12.96 9.80
CA THR A 370 -0.65 12.20 10.44
C THR A 370 -0.22 12.85 11.75
N THR A 371 0.73 12.22 12.46
CA THR A 371 1.35 12.80 13.66
C THR A 371 2.28 13.99 13.36
N VAL A 372 2.56 14.27 12.08
CA VAL A 372 3.37 15.43 11.65
C VAL A 372 2.43 16.55 11.16
N PRO A 373 2.38 17.71 11.82
CA PRO A 373 1.58 18.84 11.35
C PRO A 373 1.89 19.21 9.89
N GLY A 374 0.87 19.53 9.11
CA GLY A 374 1.00 19.87 7.69
C GLY A 374 1.16 18.65 6.76
N LEU A 375 1.18 17.43 7.32
CA LEU A 375 1.21 16.17 6.57
C LEU A 375 -0.08 15.37 6.79
N TRP A 376 -0.74 15.06 5.69
CA TRP A 376 -1.94 14.22 5.61
C TRP A 376 -1.60 12.94 4.85
N ALA A 377 -2.35 11.88 5.07
CA ALA A 377 -2.15 10.65 4.31
C ALA A 377 -3.47 9.90 4.08
N ALA A 378 -3.59 9.21 2.92
CA ALA A 378 -4.77 8.44 2.54
C ALA A 378 -4.43 7.20 1.70
N GLY A 379 -5.25 6.16 1.83
CA GLY A 379 -5.11 4.88 1.12
C GLY A 379 -3.99 4.01 1.68
N GLU A 380 -3.47 3.08 0.89
CA GLU A 380 -2.59 1.98 1.30
C GLU A 380 -1.26 2.41 1.98
N VAL A 381 -0.89 3.69 1.95
CA VAL A 381 0.27 4.21 2.70
C VAL A 381 -0.03 4.39 4.19
N THR A 382 -1.29 4.26 4.60
CA THR A 382 -1.78 4.52 5.96
C THR A 382 -2.11 3.24 6.73
N SER A 383 -2.01 3.32 8.05
CA SER A 383 -2.72 2.45 8.97
C SER A 383 -3.88 3.24 9.56
N SER A 384 -5.01 3.24 8.85
CA SER A 384 -6.19 4.05 9.19
C SER A 384 -6.99 3.52 10.40
N GLY A 385 -6.85 2.21 10.69
CA GLY A 385 -7.69 1.50 11.64
C GLY A 385 -8.83 0.71 10.99
N LEU A 386 -9.06 0.86 9.67
CA LEU A 386 -10.10 0.12 8.95
C LEU A 386 -9.84 -1.38 8.89
N HIS A 387 -8.59 -1.78 8.66
CA HIS A 387 -8.26 -3.15 8.26
C HIS A 387 -7.81 -4.05 9.41
N GLY A 388 -7.45 -3.48 10.56
CA GLY A 388 -6.92 -4.25 11.69
C GLY A 388 -5.72 -5.12 11.31
N ALA A 389 -5.77 -6.42 11.62
CA ALA A 389 -4.70 -7.37 11.30
C ALA A 389 -4.88 -8.09 9.96
N ASN A 390 -6.02 -7.92 9.28
CA ASN A 390 -6.31 -8.52 7.98
C ASN A 390 -7.45 -7.78 7.27
N ARG A 391 -7.23 -7.37 6.04
CA ARG A 391 -8.16 -6.57 5.25
C ARG A 391 -9.28 -7.44 4.66
N LEU A 392 -10.54 -7.03 4.85
CA LEU A 392 -11.67 -7.57 4.10
C LEU A 392 -11.53 -7.21 2.61
N ALA A 393 -11.85 -8.15 1.74
CA ALA A 393 -11.82 -7.94 0.29
C ALA A 393 -12.66 -6.70 -0.11
N SER A 394 -12.25 -6.02 -1.17
CA SER A 394 -12.96 -4.87 -1.77
C SER A 394 -13.13 -3.61 -0.89
N ASN A 395 -12.55 -3.59 0.33
CA ASN A 395 -12.48 -2.39 1.18
C ASN A 395 -11.33 -1.44 0.82
N SER A 396 -10.33 -1.85 0.03
CA SER A 396 -9.14 -1.01 -0.24
C SER A 396 -9.43 0.18 -1.16
N LEU A 397 -10.19 -0.03 -2.24
CA LEU A 397 -10.60 1.06 -3.12
C LEU A 397 -11.56 2.00 -2.39
N LEU A 398 -12.47 1.44 -1.58
CA LEU A 398 -13.37 2.20 -0.73
C LEU A 398 -12.62 3.10 0.25
N GLU A 399 -11.62 2.57 0.96
CA GLU A 399 -10.75 3.35 1.85
C GLU A 399 -10.12 4.54 1.13
N GLY A 400 -9.55 4.28 -0.08
CA GLY A 400 -8.95 5.33 -0.89
C GLY A 400 -9.93 6.44 -1.29
N LEU A 401 -11.18 6.10 -1.57
CA LEU A 401 -12.23 7.07 -1.90
C LEU A 401 -12.65 7.91 -0.67
N VAL A 402 -12.90 7.24 0.46
CA VAL A 402 -13.37 7.91 1.68
C VAL A 402 -12.29 8.80 2.26
N PHE A 403 -11.11 8.26 2.53
CA PHE A 403 -10.00 9.05 3.09
C PHE A 403 -9.46 10.07 2.08
N GLY A 404 -9.42 9.75 0.76
CA GLY A 404 -9.05 10.72 -0.27
C GLY A 404 -9.91 11.98 -0.22
N ARG A 405 -11.24 11.83 -0.08
CA ARG A 405 -12.16 12.96 0.11
C ARG A 405 -11.84 13.75 1.39
N ARG A 406 -11.66 13.05 2.50
CA ARG A 406 -11.45 13.68 3.81
C ARG A 406 -10.15 14.47 3.85
N VAL A 407 -9.03 13.88 3.40
CA VAL A 407 -7.74 14.59 3.36
C VAL A 407 -7.75 15.77 2.39
N GLY A 408 -8.43 15.64 1.23
CA GLY A 408 -8.57 16.72 0.26
C GLY A 408 -9.27 17.92 0.86
N ARG A 409 -10.42 17.71 1.51
CA ARG A 409 -11.18 18.76 2.21
C ARG A 409 -10.43 19.36 3.38
N GLY A 410 -9.90 18.50 4.26
CA GLY A 410 -9.21 18.96 5.46
C GLY A 410 -7.94 19.74 5.16
N ALA A 411 -7.10 19.25 4.24
CA ALA A 411 -5.90 19.94 3.81
C ALA A 411 -6.22 21.28 3.11
N SER A 412 -7.23 21.31 2.24
CA SER A 412 -7.67 22.53 1.56
C SER A 412 -8.19 23.59 2.55
N ALA A 413 -9.05 23.19 3.48
CA ALA A 413 -9.57 24.11 4.50
C ALA A 413 -8.45 24.73 5.35
N LEU A 414 -7.44 23.91 5.72
CA LEU A 414 -6.30 24.41 6.47
C LEU A 414 -5.38 25.26 5.60
N ALA A 415 -5.13 24.89 4.33
CA ALA A 415 -4.34 25.70 3.38
C ALA A 415 -4.94 27.09 3.16
N ALA A 416 -6.26 27.17 2.98
CA ALA A 416 -7.00 28.43 2.82
C ALA A 416 -6.92 29.34 4.06
N SER A 417 -6.74 28.77 5.25
CA SER A 417 -6.59 29.55 6.49
C SER A 417 -5.20 30.15 6.71
N LEU A 418 -4.21 29.68 5.96
CA LEU A 418 -2.83 30.14 6.05
C LEU A 418 -2.58 31.33 5.11
N PRO A 419 -1.72 32.29 5.51
CA PRO A 419 -1.42 33.45 4.68
C PRO A 419 -0.70 33.05 3.38
N ASP A 420 -0.90 33.84 2.31
CA ASP A 420 -0.23 33.72 1.02
C ASP A 420 1.22 34.22 1.06
N SER A 421 1.97 33.81 2.07
CA SER A 421 3.37 34.14 2.22
C SER A 421 4.21 32.86 2.12
N PHE A 422 4.68 32.59 0.92
CA PHE A 422 5.64 31.52 0.73
C PHE A 422 7.06 32.02 0.93
N ALA A 423 7.82 31.35 1.77
CA ALA A 423 9.24 31.60 1.92
C ALA A 423 10.01 30.28 1.80
N ALA A 424 11.06 30.29 0.98
CA ALA A 424 12.01 29.19 0.97
C ALA A 424 12.77 29.21 2.30
N LEU A 425 12.60 28.16 3.10
CA LEU A 425 13.29 28.02 4.38
C LEU A 425 14.77 27.66 4.16
N PRO A 426 15.70 28.07 5.05
CA PRO A 426 17.11 27.74 4.94
C PRO A 426 17.40 26.30 5.39
N LEU A 427 16.63 25.34 4.86
CA LEU A 427 16.83 23.92 5.14
C LEU A 427 17.95 23.39 4.27
N GLU A 428 18.94 22.79 4.90
CA GLU A 428 20.05 22.14 4.22
C GLU A 428 20.29 20.74 4.80
N SER A 429 20.91 19.89 4.02
CA SER A 429 21.36 18.58 4.45
C SER A 429 22.79 18.38 3.99
N ASP A 430 23.66 18.14 4.95
CA ASP A 430 25.04 17.76 4.72
C ASP A 430 25.40 16.60 5.64
N TRP A 431 25.92 15.51 5.08
CA TRP A 431 26.41 14.36 5.83
C TRP A 431 27.70 13.85 5.20
N PRO A 432 28.62 13.25 5.99
CA PRO A 432 29.96 12.90 5.54
C PRO A 432 29.95 12.02 4.29
N ARG A 433 30.71 12.40 3.29
CA ARG A 433 30.94 11.57 2.09
C ARG A 433 31.78 10.36 2.48
N ASN A 434 31.31 9.18 2.17
CA ASN A 434 32.16 8.00 2.28
C ASN A 434 33.04 7.92 1.04
N GLU A 435 34.32 8.32 1.16
CA GLU A 435 35.28 8.38 0.05
C GLU A 435 35.68 7.01 -0.51
N ARG A 436 35.26 5.89 0.13
CA ARG A 436 35.73 4.55 -0.17
C ARG A 436 34.89 3.74 -1.15
N SER A 437 34.00 4.31 -1.93
CA SER A 437 33.11 3.50 -2.76
C SER A 437 33.16 3.83 -4.25
N ASP A 438 34.28 3.57 -4.90
CA ASP A 438 34.36 3.42 -6.35
C ASP A 438 33.81 2.07 -6.85
N ASP A 439 33.52 1.12 -5.94
CA ASP A 439 32.90 -0.15 -6.29
C ASP A 439 31.44 0.06 -6.72
N GLU A 440 31.13 -0.33 -7.94
CA GLU A 440 29.76 -0.33 -8.47
C GLU A 440 28.88 -1.27 -7.64
N LEU A 441 27.86 -0.71 -6.97
CA LEU A 441 26.88 -1.49 -6.22
C LEU A 441 25.88 -2.11 -7.19
N ASN A 442 25.76 -3.43 -7.22
CA ASN A 442 24.72 -4.09 -8.00
C ASN A 442 23.37 -3.96 -7.29
N LEU A 443 22.63 -2.87 -7.61
CA LEU A 443 21.32 -2.58 -7.01
C LEU A 443 20.29 -3.67 -7.32
N VAL A 444 20.38 -4.31 -8.49
CA VAL A 444 19.45 -5.37 -8.90
C VAL A 444 19.64 -6.62 -8.03
N ASP A 445 20.88 -7.03 -7.78
CA ASP A 445 21.16 -8.19 -6.94
C ASP A 445 20.75 -7.95 -5.49
N LEU A 446 21.00 -6.75 -4.96
CA LEU A 446 20.56 -6.39 -3.61
C LEU A 446 19.04 -6.37 -3.48
N ARG A 447 18.33 -5.81 -4.46
CA ARG A 447 16.87 -5.82 -4.50
C ARG A 447 16.31 -7.25 -4.54
N ASN A 448 16.86 -8.12 -5.38
CA ASN A 448 16.50 -9.53 -5.48
C ASN A 448 16.78 -10.29 -4.19
N SER A 449 17.91 -10.02 -3.55
CA SER A 449 18.30 -10.61 -2.28
C SER A 449 17.37 -10.18 -1.16
N LEU A 450 17.05 -8.89 -1.06
CA LEU A 450 16.06 -8.36 -0.12
C LEU A 450 14.71 -9.04 -0.33
N GLY A 451 14.21 -9.08 -1.57
CA GLY A 451 12.92 -9.71 -1.89
C GLY A 451 12.87 -11.18 -1.51
N SER A 452 13.98 -11.91 -1.69
CA SER A 452 14.08 -13.32 -1.33
C SER A 452 14.12 -13.54 0.17
N GLU A 453 14.86 -12.70 0.91
CA GLU A 453 14.95 -12.72 2.38
C GLU A 453 13.58 -12.44 3.00
N MET A 454 12.93 -11.33 2.58
CA MET A 454 11.62 -10.93 3.08
C MET A 454 10.55 -11.99 2.79
N TRP A 455 10.61 -12.62 1.61
CA TRP A 455 9.70 -13.71 1.27
C TRP A 455 9.87 -14.92 2.17
N ARG A 456 11.10 -15.34 2.44
CA ARG A 456 11.42 -16.56 3.18
C ARG A 456 11.15 -16.44 4.67
N ASP A 457 11.64 -15.34 5.30
CA ASP A 457 11.72 -15.24 6.75
C ASP A 457 10.74 -14.21 7.35
N VAL A 458 10.17 -13.30 6.51
CA VAL A 458 9.22 -12.26 6.92
C VAL A 458 7.88 -12.38 6.19
N GLY A 459 7.70 -13.45 5.42
CA GLY A 459 6.53 -13.74 4.61
C GLY A 459 5.32 -14.25 5.41
N ILE A 460 4.66 -15.29 4.87
CA ILE A 460 3.42 -15.84 5.43
C ILE A 460 3.65 -16.54 6.78
N GLN A 461 4.75 -17.28 6.90
CA GLN A 461 5.11 -18.02 8.10
C GLN A 461 6.43 -17.47 8.64
N ARG A 462 6.45 -17.13 9.91
CA ARG A 462 7.57 -16.47 10.60
C ARG A 462 7.93 -17.23 11.86
N ASP A 463 9.18 -17.14 12.28
CA ASP A 463 9.63 -17.57 13.61
C ASP A 463 10.77 -16.68 14.11
N GLN A 464 11.14 -16.80 15.38
CA GLN A 464 12.18 -15.97 16.00
C GLN A 464 13.51 -16.05 15.25
N ALA A 465 13.95 -17.27 14.89
CA ALA A 465 15.25 -17.49 14.27
C ALA A 465 15.34 -16.87 12.87
N GLY A 466 14.28 -17.05 12.05
CA GLY A 466 14.17 -16.47 10.71
C GLY A 466 14.11 -14.93 10.76
N LEU A 467 13.28 -14.37 11.65
CA LEU A 467 13.18 -12.92 11.81
C LEU A 467 14.49 -12.28 12.27
N GLU A 468 15.20 -12.88 13.24
CA GLU A 468 16.52 -12.39 13.68
C GLU A 468 17.59 -12.52 12.58
N SER A 469 17.50 -13.56 11.75
CA SER A 469 18.38 -13.72 10.59
C SER A 469 18.14 -12.61 9.57
N ALA A 470 16.87 -12.37 9.23
CA ALA A 470 16.47 -11.30 8.33
C ALA A 470 16.87 -9.92 8.87
N GLU A 471 16.71 -9.66 10.18
CA GLU A 471 17.11 -8.42 10.82
C GLU A 471 18.62 -8.16 10.61
N ARG A 472 19.47 -9.14 10.93
CA ARG A 472 20.93 -9.02 10.75
C ARG A 472 21.31 -8.77 9.29
N GLN A 473 20.67 -9.49 8.36
CA GLN A 473 20.99 -9.40 6.94
C GLN A 473 20.55 -8.07 6.32
N VAL A 474 19.31 -7.65 6.62
CA VAL A 474 18.76 -6.39 6.11
C VAL A 474 19.50 -5.19 6.74
N GLU A 475 19.86 -5.25 8.03
CA GLU A 475 20.68 -4.22 8.68
C GLU A 475 22.07 -4.12 8.06
N PHE A 476 22.70 -5.25 7.72
CA PHE A 476 23.99 -5.26 7.02
C PHE A 476 23.89 -4.56 5.66
N TRP A 477 22.90 -4.90 4.83
CA TRP A 477 22.67 -4.25 3.54
C TRP A 477 22.34 -2.77 3.70
N ASN A 478 21.49 -2.44 4.69
CA ASN A 478 21.09 -1.07 4.95
C ASN A 478 22.29 -0.18 5.29
N ARG A 479 23.22 -0.61 6.15
CA ARG A 479 24.45 0.14 6.47
C ARG A 479 25.30 0.39 5.23
N TYR A 480 25.44 -0.61 4.37
CA TYR A 480 26.24 -0.53 3.18
C TYR A 480 25.63 0.39 2.12
N VAL A 481 24.31 0.32 1.92
CA VAL A 481 23.58 1.14 0.96
C VAL A 481 23.38 2.57 1.48
N ALA A 482 23.12 2.75 2.77
CA ALA A 482 22.90 4.07 3.36
C ALA A 482 24.16 4.95 3.37
N ALA A 483 25.34 4.36 3.35
CA ALA A 483 26.60 5.10 3.26
C ALA A 483 26.81 5.77 1.88
N ARG A 484 25.93 5.54 0.91
CA ARG A 484 26.04 6.04 -0.47
C ARG A 484 24.99 7.08 -0.78
N GLU A 485 25.38 8.10 -1.52
CA GLU A 485 24.47 9.06 -2.13
C GLU A 485 24.17 8.61 -3.57
N PHE A 486 22.90 8.39 -3.86
CA PHE A 486 22.44 8.04 -5.20
C PHE A 486 21.94 9.28 -5.95
N SER A 487 21.97 9.19 -7.28
CA SER A 487 21.54 10.26 -8.17
C SER A 487 20.24 9.94 -8.95
N ASP A 488 19.71 8.72 -8.79
CA ASP A 488 18.54 8.26 -9.52
C ASP A 488 17.59 7.40 -8.63
N PRO A 489 16.34 7.20 -9.06
CA PRO A 489 15.32 6.51 -8.27
C PRO A 489 15.69 5.09 -7.82
N ARG A 490 16.43 4.31 -8.61
CA ARG A 490 16.75 2.90 -8.28
C ARG A 490 17.49 2.77 -6.95
N GLY A 491 18.42 3.70 -6.69
CA GLY A 491 19.16 3.73 -5.44
C GLY A 491 18.27 4.17 -4.26
N TRP A 492 17.46 5.21 -4.44
CA TRP A 492 16.55 5.71 -3.39
C TRP A 492 15.44 4.71 -3.09
N GLU A 493 14.88 4.03 -4.10
CA GLU A 493 13.93 2.92 -3.90
C GLU A 493 14.52 1.83 -3.02
N LEU A 494 15.76 1.39 -3.31
CA LEU A 494 16.41 0.36 -2.52
C LEU A 494 16.63 0.81 -1.07
N GLN A 495 17.04 2.08 -0.84
CA GLN A 495 17.17 2.64 0.51
C GLN A 495 15.83 2.64 1.24
N ASN A 496 14.74 3.02 0.57
CA ASN A 496 13.38 3.00 1.12
C ASN A 496 12.91 1.57 1.44
N MET A 497 13.10 0.63 0.51
CA MET A 497 12.74 -0.78 0.70
C MET A 497 13.50 -1.42 1.88
N LEU A 498 14.78 -1.15 2.03
CA LEU A 498 15.61 -1.63 3.15
C LEU A 498 15.12 -1.04 4.48
N LEU A 499 14.85 0.27 4.53
CA LEU A 499 14.31 0.91 5.73
C LEU A 499 12.97 0.29 6.13
N VAL A 500 12.02 0.20 5.19
CA VAL A 500 10.68 -0.33 5.49
C VAL A 500 10.73 -1.83 5.82
N GLY A 501 11.58 -2.61 5.15
CA GLY A 501 11.84 -4.01 5.52
C GLY A 501 12.30 -4.17 6.98
N ARG A 502 13.20 -3.28 7.45
CA ARG A 502 13.61 -3.25 8.88
C ARG A 502 12.43 -2.96 9.81
N LEU A 503 11.56 -2.01 9.44
CA LEU A 503 10.38 -1.66 10.26
C LEU A 503 9.40 -2.84 10.32
N MET A 504 9.19 -3.55 9.20
CA MET A 504 8.35 -4.76 9.16
C MET A 504 8.91 -5.88 10.05
N ILE A 505 10.21 -6.12 9.99
CA ILE A 505 10.90 -7.12 10.81
C ILE A 505 10.79 -6.77 12.30
N ALA A 506 11.03 -5.51 12.66
CA ALA A 506 10.95 -5.06 14.05
C ALA A 506 9.53 -5.20 14.62
N GLY A 507 8.49 -4.84 13.86
CA GLY A 507 7.10 -5.08 14.25
C GLY A 507 6.82 -6.57 14.45
N ALA A 508 7.27 -7.43 13.51
CA ALA A 508 7.10 -8.87 13.58
C ALA A 508 7.81 -9.54 14.77
N LEU A 509 8.99 -9.04 15.14
CA LEU A 509 9.72 -9.49 16.34
C LEU A 509 9.02 -9.07 17.63
N ALA A 510 8.43 -7.87 17.64
CA ALA A 510 7.75 -7.32 18.81
C ALA A 510 6.43 -8.05 19.10
N ARG A 511 5.70 -8.48 18.05
CA ARG A 511 4.43 -9.22 18.19
C ARG A 511 4.67 -10.71 18.38
N LYS A 512 4.48 -11.17 19.62
CA LYS A 512 4.69 -12.59 20.01
C LYS A 512 3.37 -13.36 20.08
N GLU A 513 2.59 -13.29 19.02
CA GLU A 513 1.33 -14.00 18.81
C GLU A 513 1.12 -14.26 17.33
N SER A 514 0.07 -14.98 16.96
CA SER A 514 -0.43 -15.09 15.58
C SER A 514 -1.79 -14.40 15.50
N ARG A 515 -1.95 -13.46 14.54
CA ARG A 515 -3.17 -12.67 14.33
C ARG A 515 -3.28 -12.21 12.90
N GLY A 516 -4.37 -12.56 12.21
CA GLY A 516 -4.61 -12.17 10.82
C GLY A 516 -3.45 -12.57 9.91
N THR A 517 -2.88 -11.61 9.22
CA THR A 517 -1.78 -11.85 8.26
C THR A 517 -0.42 -12.09 8.92
N HIS A 518 -0.29 -11.89 10.22
CA HIS A 518 0.92 -12.18 10.98
C HIS A 518 0.82 -13.55 11.64
N PHE A 519 1.54 -14.53 11.11
CA PHE A 519 1.61 -15.88 11.67
C PHE A 519 3.02 -16.22 12.17
N ARG A 520 3.12 -16.59 13.44
CA ARG A 520 4.35 -17.01 14.13
C ARG A 520 4.30 -18.50 14.45
N ARG A 521 5.18 -19.31 13.86
CA ARG A 521 5.28 -20.75 14.16
C ARG A 521 5.58 -21.04 15.63
N ASP A 522 6.36 -20.16 16.25
CA ASP A 522 6.76 -20.24 17.67
C ASP A 522 5.70 -19.64 18.63
N PHE A 523 4.73 -18.87 18.13
CA PHE A 523 3.59 -18.33 18.85
C PHE A 523 2.30 -18.49 18.03
N PRO A 524 1.81 -19.74 17.81
CA PRO A 524 0.77 -20.01 16.80
C PRO A 524 -0.64 -19.57 17.21
N GLN A 525 -0.83 -19.14 18.45
CA GLN A 525 -2.12 -18.69 18.97
C GLN A 525 -2.20 -17.16 19.07
N ALA A 526 -3.42 -16.63 18.90
CA ALA A 526 -3.69 -15.24 19.21
C ALA A 526 -3.71 -15.04 20.74
N ASP A 527 -3.08 -13.97 21.20
CA ASP A 527 -3.04 -13.61 22.61
C ASP A 527 -3.94 -12.37 22.85
N PRO A 528 -5.04 -12.51 23.62
CA PRO A 528 -5.90 -11.36 23.93
C PRO A 528 -5.17 -10.18 24.58
N ALA A 529 -4.09 -10.43 25.32
CA ALA A 529 -3.28 -9.38 25.93
C ALA A 529 -2.44 -8.58 24.90
N GLN A 530 -2.20 -9.14 23.73
CA GLN A 530 -1.50 -8.51 22.61
C GLN A 530 -2.44 -7.98 21.53
N ALA A 531 -3.77 -7.97 21.75
CA ALA A 531 -4.75 -7.34 20.86
C ALA A 531 -4.61 -5.80 20.92
N ALA A 532 -3.45 -5.30 20.51
CA ALA A 532 -3.07 -3.90 20.52
C ALA A 532 -2.13 -3.59 19.36
N HIS A 533 -2.13 -2.35 18.92
CA HIS A 533 -1.25 -1.88 17.86
C HIS A 533 0.22 -1.84 18.29
N VAL A 534 1.11 -2.09 17.33
CA VAL A 534 2.55 -1.83 17.44
C VAL A 534 2.86 -0.56 16.67
N THR A 535 3.36 0.46 17.37
CA THR A 535 3.76 1.73 16.75
C THR A 535 5.27 1.83 16.65
N ILE A 536 5.76 2.49 15.62
CA ILE A 536 7.18 2.70 15.37
C ILE A 536 7.41 4.19 15.11
N CYS A 537 8.26 4.81 15.93
CA CYS A 537 8.63 6.21 15.79
C CYS A 537 10.12 6.34 15.48
N ALA A 538 10.48 7.32 14.66
CA ALA A 538 11.87 7.67 14.47
C ALA A 538 12.47 8.20 15.77
N GLN A 539 13.63 7.69 16.16
CA GLN A 539 14.40 8.30 17.23
C GLN A 539 15.07 9.54 16.67
N VAL A 540 14.52 10.71 16.95
CA VAL A 540 15.14 11.98 16.58
C VAL A 540 16.40 12.13 17.42
N GLN A 541 17.57 12.16 16.80
CA GLN A 541 18.76 12.70 17.46
C GLN A 541 18.50 14.19 17.63
N VAL A 542 18.24 14.63 18.84
CA VAL A 542 18.27 16.06 19.17
C VAL A 542 19.73 16.47 19.01
N GLU A 543 20.08 17.01 17.86
CA GLU A 543 21.32 17.77 17.76
C GLU A 543 21.17 18.93 18.74
N SER A 544 21.93 18.85 19.84
CA SER A 544 22.11 19.94 20.78
C SER A 544 22.88 21.04 20.04
N GLY A 545 22.13 21.84 19.28
CA GLY A 545 22.62 23.07 18.67
C GLY A 545 22.90 24.09 19.76
N GLU A 546 24.01 23.93 20.47
CA GLU A 546 24.67 25.07 21.11
C GLU A 546 25.11 26.01 19.96
N ARG A 547 24.25 26.98 19.66
CA ARG A 547 24.68 28.19 18.94
C ARG A 547 25.81 28.79 19.79
N LYS A 548 27.06 28.56 19.39
CA LYS A 548 28.18 29.38 19.86
C LYS A 548 27.85 30.80 19.48
N ALA A 549 27.39 31.57 20.45
CA ALA A 549 27.39 33.01 20.37
C ALA A 549 28.86 33.43 20.22
N GLU A 550 29.29 33.75 19.00
CA GLU A 550 30.53 34.49 18.81
C GLU A 550 30.35 35.86 19.49
N SER A 551 30.86 35.93 20.73
CA SER A 551 31.08 37.19 21.39
C SER A 551 32.15 37.95 20.59
N GLY A 552 31.71 38.91 19.80
CA GLY A 552 32.59 39.92 19.24
C GLY A 552 33.34 40.63 20.37
N LYS A 553 34.64 40.52 20.37
CA LYS A 553 35.54 41.45 21.02
C LYS A 553 36.62 41.89 20.04
N LYS A 554 36.54 43.19 19.73
CA LYS A 554 37.52 44.11 19.18
C LYS A 554 37.98 43.89 17.73
#